data_4899e78c536cc1f041fb786a0bb054c3
#
_entry.id   4899e78c536cc1f041fb786a0bb054c3
#
_cell.length_a   1.000
_cell.length_b   1.000
_cell.length_c   1.000
_cell.angle_alpha   90.00
_cell.angle_beta   90.00
_cell.angle_gamma   90.00
#
_symmetry.space_group_name_H-M   'P 1'
#
loop_
_entity.id
_entity.type
_entity.pdbx_description
1 polymer ?
#
loop_
_entity_poly.entity_id
_entity_poly.type
_entity_poly.pdbx_seq_one_letter_code
_entity_poly.pdbx_strand_id
1 'polypeptide(L)'
;MVGLDTSSPPVIFVVGTAGAGKSSLVTSFQRWSRFLETEAIAVNLDPGAERVHYDAEFDVRDIISLTEVMNEYDLGPNGAQILAADLVAAQALDVADELHALSGELIIVDTPGQVELFAFREASSHLIEVLGQDQAAIIYLFDPMLSRSPSGFVSQMLLSSIVEFRLGLPTKNFLSKSDLLDEDELAKILEWSERLEILELALYDEAGGQRTEFAINQLRMMQEFSQAPGLTPLSSELEDGLADVLTFAQALFGGMGDARDGFAQDIEHEKD
;
A
#
# COMPACT_ATOMS: atom_id res chain seq x y z
N MET A 1 -12.78 26.38 6.39
CA MET A 1 -11.40 26.02 6.71
C MET A 1 -11.46 25.23 8.00
N VAL A 2 -11.56 23.90 7.89
CA VAL A 2 -11.38 22.99 9.02
C VAL A 2 -9.87 22.99 9.24
N GLY A 3 -9.41 23.41 10.43
CA GLY A 3 -8.00 23.35 10.77
C GLY A 3 -7.56 21.88 10.67
N LEU A 4 -6.56 21.59 9.86
CA LEU A 4 -5.90 20.30 9.83
C LEU A 4 -5.40 20.02 11.24
N ASP A 5 -6.00 19.08 11.92
CA ASP A 5 -5.51 18.59 13.21
C ASP A 5 -4.24 17.77 12.91
N THR A 6 -3.10 18.43 13.09
CA THR A 6 -1.78 17.88 12.78
C THR A 6 -1.31 16.85 13.84
N SER A 7 -2.21 16.34 14.66
CA SER A 7 -1.92 15.41 15.75
C SER A 7 -2.14 13.93 15.39
N SER A 8 -2.81 13.65 14.26
CA SER A 8 -3.10 12.27 13.86
C SER A 8 -1.86 11.59 13.25
N PRO A 9 -1.64 10.29 13.54
CA PRO A 9 -0.53 9.54 12.94
C PRO A 9 -0.66 9.45 11.41
N PRO A 10 0.45 9.47 10.67
CA PRO A 10 0.42 9.23 9.23
C PRO A 10 -0.03 7.79 8.91
N VAL A 11 -0.62 7.60 7.73
CA VAL A 11 -1.26 6.36 7.32
C VAL A 11 -0.57 5.77 6.09
N ILE A 12 -0.16 4.51 6.17
CA ILE A 12 0.36 3.76 5.02
C ILE A 12 -0.63 2.66 4.63
N PHE A 13 -1.16 2.75 3.42
CA PHE A 13 -2.00 1.71 2.84
C PHE A 13 -1.13 0.67 2.14
N VAL A 14 -1.26 -0.60 2.53
CA VAL A 14 -0.59 -1.72 1.87
C VAL A 14 -1.49 -2.25 0.77
N VAL A 15 -1.11 -2.03 -0.48
CA VAL A 15 -1.91 -2.36 -1.67
C VAL A 15 -1.16 -3.37 -2.54
N GLY A 16 -1.89 -4.18 -3.28
CA GLY A 16 -1.33 -5.18 -4.20
C GLY A 16 -2.37 -6.22 -4.58
N THR A 17 -2.04 -7.07 -5.54
CA THR A 17 -2.94 -8.14 -5.99
C THR A 17 -3.26 -9.14 -4.89
N ALA A 18 -4.31 -9.95 -5.09
CA ALA A 18 -4.65 -11.02 -4.17
C ALA A 18 -3.46 -11.98 -4.01
N GLY A 19 -3.12 -12.31 -2.77
CA GLY A 19 -1.96 -13.15 -2.46
C GLY A 19 -0.60 -12.44 -2.52
N ALA A 20 -0.50 -11.15 -2.80
CA ALA A 20 0.78 -10.42 -2.82
C ALA A 20 1.49 -10.30 -1.46
N GLY A 21 0.83 -10.65 -0.35
CA GLY A 21 1.45 -10.66 0.98
C GLY A 21 1.14 -9.44 1.84
N LYS A 22 0.05 -8.71 1.57
CA LYS A 22 -0.37 -7.51 2.31
C LYS A 22 -0.48 -7.76 3.82
N SER A 23 -1.32 -8.69 4.23
CA SER A 23 -1.52 -9.04 5.64
C SER A 23 -0.26 -9.59 6.31
N SER A 24 0.59 -10.30 5.54
CA SER A 24 1.89 -10.77 6.04
C SER A 24 2.84 -9.61 6.31
N LEU A 25 2.87 -8.61 5.42
CA LEU A 25 3.65 -7.39 5.65
C LEU A 25 3.15 -6.65 6.89
N VAL A 26 1.85 -6.41 7.02
CA VAL A 26 1.28 -5.73 8.20
C VAL A 26 1.66 -6.47 9.48
N THR A 27 1.52 -7.82 9.48
CA THR A 27 1.88 -8.66 10.63
C THR A 27 3.36 -8.54 11.00
N SER A 28 4.26 -8.71 10.01
CA SER A 28 5.70 -8.67 10.27
C SER A 28 6.18 -7.26 10.63
N PHE A 29 5.63 -6.22 9.99
CA PHE A 29 5.99 -4.84 10.28
C PHE A 29 5.54 -4.42 11.68
N GLN A 30 4.30 -4.74 12.09
CA GLN A 30 3.83 -4.47 13.46
C GLN A 30 4.70 -5.18 14.50
N ARG A 31 5.03 -6.46 14.27
CA ARG A 31 5.91 -7.21 15.18
C ARG A 31 7.31 -6.61 15.24
N TRP A 32 7.90 -6.28 14.09
CA TRP A 32 9.24 -5.72 13.98
C TRP A 32 9.32 -4.32 14.59
N SER A 33 8.34 -3.46 14.38
CA SER A 33 8.32 -2.09 14.91
C SER A 33 8.26 -2.04 16.45
N ARG A 34 7.75 -3.08 17.11
CA ARG A 34 7.75 -3.20 18.58
C ARG A 34 9.17 -3.29 19.18
N PHE A 35 10.17 -3.67 18.39
CA PHE A 35 11.57 -3.69 18.82
C PHE A 35 12.28 -2.34 18.60
N LEU A 36 11.59 -1.40 17.96
CA LEU A 36 12.05 -0.05 17.74
C LEU A 36 11.33 0.91 18.71
N GLU A 37 11.82 2.12 18.78
CA GLU A 37 11.10 3.19 19.51
C GLU A 37 9.84 3.67 18.75
N THR A 38 9.66 3.25 17.50
CA THR A 38 8.52 3.60 16.64
C THR A 38 7.44 2.53 16.72
N GLU A 39 6.31 2.83 17.33
CA GLU A 39 5.18 1.92 17.41
C GLU A 39 4.25 2.08 16.21
N ALA A 40 4.17 1.02 15.38
CA ALA A 40 3.25 0.95 14.27
C ALA A 40 1.91 0.32 14.70
N ILE A 41 0.84 1.06 14.47
CA ILE A 41 -0.54 0.61 14.70
C ILE A 41 -1.04 -0.10 13.45
N ALA A 42 -1.55 -1.32 13.60
CA ALA A 42 -2.13 -2.08 12.49
C ALA A 42 -3.66 -1.89 12.45
N VAL A 43 -4.16 -1.71 11.23
CA VAL A 43 -5.59 -1.53 10.94
C VAL A 43 -6.01 -2.50 9.85
N ASN A 44 -7.16 -3.15 10.02
CA ASN A 44 -7.78 -3.99 9.00
C ASN A 44 -8.92 -3.24 8.30
N LEU A 45 -8.78 -3.03 6.98
CA LEU A 45 -9.85 -2.51 6.12
C LEU A 45 -10.39 -3.56 5.14
N ASP A 46 -10.02 -4.85 5.29
CA ASP A 46 -10.58 -5.93 4.49
C ASP A 46 -11.76 -6.61 5.20
N PRO A 47 -13.02 -6.32 4.83
CA PRO A 47 -14.18 -6.97 5.42
C PRO A 47 -14.27 -8.45 5.06
N GLY A 48 -13.50 -8.90 4.05
CA GLY A 48 -13.42 -10.28 3.60
C GLY A 48 -12.28 -11.10 4.23
N ALA A 49 -11.48 -10.51 5.12
CA ALA A 49 -10.40 -11.21 5.79
C ALA A 49 -10.95 -12.31 6.72
N GLU A 50 -10.66 -13.57 6.41
CA GLU A 50 -11.09 -14.70 7.28
C GLU A 50 -10.38 -14.66 8.64
N ARG A 51 -9.09 -14.35 8.62
CA ARG A 51 -8.23 -14.24 9.80
C ARG A 51 -7.26 -13.09 9.67
N VAL A 52 -7.11 -12.36 10.76
CA VAL A 52 -6.09 -11.32 10.94
C VAL A 52 -5.06 -11.88 11.92
N HIS A 53 -3.78 -11.80 11.56
CA HIS A 53 -2.67 -12.37 12.34
C HIS A 53 -1.85 -11.31 13.09
N TYR A 54 -2.30 -10.07 13.06
CA TYR A 54 -1.76 -8.93 13.79
C TYR A 54 -2.78 -8.40 14.80
N ASP A 55 -2.36 -7.62 15.77
CA ASP A 55 -3.25 -6.93 16.70
C ASP A 55 -3.82 -5.70 16.01
N ALA A 56 -5.03 -5.81 15.47
CA ALA A 56 -5.71 -4.70 14.85
C ALA A 56 -6.32 -3.78 15.92
N GLU A 57 -5.86 -2.50 15.96
CA GLU A 57 -6.49 -1.49 16.83
C GLU A 57 -7.86 -1.04 16.28
N PHE A 58 -8.03 -1.13 14.97
CA PHE A 58 -9.32 -0.98 14.31
C PHE A 58 -9.49 -2.11 13.29
N ASP A 59 -10.65 -2.74 13.32
CA ASP A 59 -11.02 -3.81 12.39
C ASP A 59 -12.38 -3.51 11.77
N VAL A 60 -12.41 -3.29 10.47
CA VAL A 60 -13.65 -2.97 9.74
C VAL A 60 -14.71 -4.06 9.88
N ARG A 61 -14.32 -5.31 10.21
CA ARG A 61 -15.26 -6.43 10.41
C ARG A 61 -16.12 -6.28 11.66
N ASP A 62 -15.72 -5.42 12.59
CA ASP A 62 -16.54 -5.08 13.78
C ASP A 62 -17.74 -4.20 13.39
N ILE A 63 -17.65 -3.52 12.23
CA ILE A 63 -18.71 -2.67 11.70
C ILE A 63 -19.46 -3.36 10.56
N ILE A 64 -18.73 -4.06 9.67
CA ILE A 64 -19.26 -4.68 8.45
C ILE A 64 -18.79 -6.13 8.37
N SER A 65 -19.68 -7.04 8.73
CA SER A 65 -19.43 -8.49 8.63
C SER A 65 -19.81 -9.02 7.25
N LEU A 66 -18.83 -9.60 6.53
CA LEU A 66 -19.10 -10.24 5.25
C LEU A 66 -20.21 -11.31 5.34
N THR A 67 -20.23 -12.08 6.45
CA THR A 67 -21.26 -13.12 6.68
C THR A 67 -22.64 -12.50 6.84
N GLU A 68 -22.77 -11.38 7.52
CA GLU A 68 -24.04 -10.66 7.67
C GLU A 68 -24.51 -10.10 6.34
N VAL A 69 -23.62 -9.49 5.55
CA VAL A 69 -23.91 -9.01 4.19
C VAL A 69 -24.38 -10.14 3.28
N MET A 70 -23.73 -11.33 3.33
CA MET A 70 -24.18 -12.50 2.57
C MET A 70 -25.61 -12.93 2.93
N ASN A 71 -25.91 -12.96 4.24
CA ASN A 71 -27.21 -13.41 4.71
C ASN A 71 -28.31 -12.37 4.49
N GLU A 72 -28.05 -11.10 4.72
CA GLU A 72 -29.05 -10.04 4.62
C GLU A 72 -29.47 -9.76 3.16
N TYR A 73 -28.49 -9.83 2.25
CA TYR A 73 -28.72 -9.51 0.83
C TYR A 73 -28.81 -10.73 -0.09
N ASP A 74 -28.80 -11.94 0.47
CA ASP A 74 -28.82 -13.22 -0.26
C ASP A 74 -27.73 -13.27 -1.36
N LEU A 75 -26.52 -12.87 -1.02
CA LEU A 75 -25.39 -12.78 -1.94
C LEU A 75 -24.38 -13.93 -1.74
N GLY A 76 -23.80 -14.37 -2.86
CA GLY A 76 -22.61 -15.23 -2.80
C GLY A 76 -21.36 -14.42 -2.36
N PRO A 77 -20.24 -15.11 -2.03
CA PRO A 77 -19.04 -14.47 -1.47
C PRO A 77 -18.53 -13.26 -2.29
N ASN A 78 -18.44 -13.40 -3.60
CA ASN A 78 -17.94 -12.32 -4.47
C ASN A 78 -18.87 -11.09 -4.46
N GLY A 79 -20.18 -11.31 -4.54
CA GLY A 79 -21.16 -10.23 -4.50
C GLY A 79 -21.17 -9.52 -3.14
N ALA A 80 -21.04 -10.30 -2.06
CA ALA A 80 -20.97 -9.79 -0.71
C ALA A 80 -19.68 -8.96 -0.47
N GLN A 81 -18.53 -9.40 -1.00
CA GLN A 81 -17.28 -8.61 -0.91
C GLN A 81 -17.40 -7.24 -1.59
N ILE A 82 -18.05 -7.21 -2.76
CA ILE A 82 -18.29 -5.96 -3.48
C ILE A 82 -19.18 -5.04 -2.67
N LEU A 83 -20.31 -5.56 -2.16
CA LEU A 83 -21.24 -4.77 -1.36
C LEU A 83 -20.64 -4.34 -0.02
N ALA A 84 -19.88 -5.21 0.66
CA ALA A 84 -19.18 -4.87 1.88
C ALA A 84 -18.19 -3.71 1.66
N ALA A 85 -17.43 -3.74 0.57
CA ALA A 85 -16.54 -2.63 0.21
C ALA A 85 -17.32 -1.32 -0.03
N ASP A 86 -18.49 -1.37 -0.66
CA ASP A 86 -19.35 -0.19 -0.85
C ASP A 86 -19.97 0.30 0.47
N LEU A 87 -20.27 -0.60 1.41
CA LEU A 87 -20.76 -0.24 2.75
C LEU A 87 -19.65 0.41 3.60
N VAL A 88 -18.41 -0.07 3.52
CA VAL A 88 -17.24 0.62 4.11
C VAL A 88 -17.14 2.04 3.57
N ALA A 89 -17.41 2.21 2.27
CA ALA A 89 -17.48 3.51 1.63
C ALA A 89 -18.47 4.45 2.28
N ALA A 90 -19.69 3.95 2.48
CA ALA A 90 -20.76 4.74 3.06
C ALA A 90 -20.45 5.19 4.51
N GLN A 91 -19.50 4.51 5.17
CA GLN A 91 -19.03 4.80 6.52
C GLN A 91 -17.61 5.40 6.56
N ALA A 92 -17.13 5.94 5.43
CA ALA A 92 -15.76 6.46 5.33
C ALA A 92 -15.45 7.55 6.37
N LEU A 93 -16.43 8.39 6.75
CA LEU A 93 -16.28 9.40 7.80
C LEU A 93 -16.06 8.76 9.17
N ASP A 94 -16.88 7.75 9.52
CA ASP A 94 -16.76 7.06 10.80
C ASP A 94 -15.43 6.31 10.88
N VAL A 95 -15.01 5.66 9.78
CA VAL A 95 -13.69 4.99 9.67
C VAL A 95 -12.55 6.01 9.83
N ALA A 96 -12.64 7.17 9.19
CA ALA A 96 -11.63 8.20 9.31
C ALA A 96 -11.55 8.78 10.73
N ASP A 97 -12.69 9.00 11.38
CA ASP A 97 -12.74 9.48 12.77
C ASP A 97 -12.09 8.46 13.73
N GLU A 98 -12.34 7.16 13.54
CA GLU A 98 -11.67 6.09 14.29
C GLU A 98 -10.16 6.08 14.07
N LEU A 99 -9.70 6.19 12.80
CA LEU A 99 -8.28 6.25 12.49
C LEU A 99 -7.60 7.51 13.09
N HIS A 100 -8.28 8.66 13.08
CA HIS A 100 -7.77 9.89 13.69
C HIS A 100 -7.71 9.80 15.23
N ALA A 101 -8.54 8.98 15.86
CA ALA A 101 -8.54 8.76 17.30
C ALA A 101 -7.40 7.84 17.76
N LEU A 102 -6.77 7.09 16.85
CA LEU A 102 -5.65 6.22 17.17
C LEU A 102 -4.43 7.06 17.59
N SER A 103 -3.70 6.56 18.58
CA SER A 103 -2.52 7.23 19.13
C SER A 103 -1.29 6.35 18.85
N GLY A 104 -0.37 6.85 18.04
CA GLY A 104 0.86 6.14 17.67
C GLY A 104 1.69 6.99 16.71
N GLU A 105 2.79 6.44 16.23
CA GLU A 105 3.68 7.17 15.33
C GLU A 105 3.40 6.91 13.85
N LEU A 106 2.80 5.76 13.54
CA LEU A 106 2.47 5.33 12.18
C LEU A 106 1.31 4.35 12.20
N ILE A 107 0.34 4.54 11.30
CA ILE A 107 -0.72 3.56 11.03
C ILE A 107 -0.36 2.79 9.76
N ILE A 108 -0.35 1.44 9.86
CA ILE A 108 -0.21 0.56 8.70
C ILE A 108 -1.53 -0.17 8.45
N VAL A 109 -2.05 -0.03 7.24
CA VAL A 109 -3.41 -0.46 6.89
C VAL A 109 -3.35 -1.66 5.94
N ASP A 110 -3.95 -2.76 6.35
CA ASP A 110 -4.23 -3.91 5.47
C ASP A 110 -5.48 -3.63 4.64
N THR A 111 -5.34 -3.63 3.32
CA THR A 111 -6.43 -3.34 2.39
C THR A 111 -7.04 -4.64 1.83
N PRO A 112 -8.27 -4.57 1.26
CA PRO A 112 -8.92 -5.72 0.64
C PRO A 112 -8.02 -6.54 -0.28
N GLY A 113 -8.21 -7.86 -0.27
CA GLY A 113 -7.40 -8.81 -1.02
C GLY A 113 -7.30 -8.47 -2.51
N GLN A 114 -8.40 -8.05 -3.10
CA GLN A 114 -8.47 -7.63 -4.51
C GLN A 114 -8.24 -6.12 -4.61
N VAL A 115 -7.26 -5.71 -5.42
CA VAL A 115 -6.90 -4.29 -5.61
C VAL A 115 -8.09 -3.45 -6.12
N GLU A 116 -8.99 -4.08 -6.88
CA GLU A 116 -10.19 -3.47 -7.43
C GLU A 116 -11.18 -3.02 -6.34
N LEU A 117 -11.23 -3.73 -5.22
CA LEU A 117 -12.12 -3.39 -4.10
C LEU A 117 -11.61 -2.20 -3.29
N PHE A 118 -10.35 -1.84 -3.44
CA PHE A 118 -9.76 -0.68 -2.80
C PHE A 118 -9.51 0.47 -3.80
N ALA A 119 -8.66 0.28 -4.80
CA ALA A 119 -8.20 1.38 -5.65
C ALA A 119 -9.27 1.91 -6.64
N PHE A 120 -10.31 1.11 -6.96
CA PHE A 120 -11.32 1.48 -7.97
C PHE A 120 -12.68 1.83 -7.38
N ARG A 121 -12.82 1.88 -6.06
CA ARG A 121 -14.05 2.30 -5.39
C ARG A 121 -13.95 3.77 -4.95
N GLU A 122 -15.06 4.48 -5.04
CA GLU A 122 -15.17 5.86 -4.54
C GLU A 122 -14.89 5.96 -3.03
N ALA A 123 -15.14 4.85 -2.33
CA ALA A 123 -14.84 4.64 -0.93
C ALA A 123 -13.48 5.10 -0.51
N SER A 124 -12.48 4.53 -1.16
CA SER A 124 -11.09 4.74 -0.78
C SER A 124 -10.65 6.16 -1.11
N SER A 125 -11.12 6.71 -2.23
CA SER A 125 -10.86 8.11 -2.56
C SER A 125 -11.47 9.05 -1.52
N HIS A 126 -12.69 8.75 -1.05
CA HIS A 126 -13.35 9.55 -0.02
C HIS A 126 -12.69 9.41 1.35
N LEU A 127 -12.29 8.18 1.74
CA LEU A 127 -11.53 7.94 2.96
C LEU A 127 -10.20 8.72 2.95
N ILE A 128 -9.46 8.67 1.85
CA ILE A 128 -8.19 9.40 1.67
C ILE A 128 -8.41 10.92 1.73
N GLU A 129 -9.49 11.42 1.12
CA GLU A 129 -9.83 12.84 1.16
C GLU A 129 -10.10 13.32 2.59
N VAL A 130 -10.79 12.50 3.40
CA VAL A 130 -11.11 12.82 4.80
C VAL A 130 -9.88 12.73 5.70
N LEU A 131 -9.04 11.70 5.51
CA LEU A 131 -7.77 11.55 6.24
C LEU A 131 -6.75 12.66 5.92
N GLY A 132 -6.85 13.26 4.73
CA GLY A 132 -5.90 14.22 4.20
C GLY A 132 -4.78 13.55 3.38
N GLN A 133 -4.61 13.99 2.14
CA GLN A 133 -3.61 13.41 1.23
C GLN A 133 -2.18 13.55 1.75
N ASP A 134 -1.88 14.61 2.51
CA ASP A 134 -0.57 14.87 3.09
C ASP A 134 -0.23 13.92 4.26
N GLN A 135 -1.22 13.17 4.76
CA GLN A 135 -1.06 12.24 5.88
C GLN A 135 -1.11 10.77 5.42
N ALA A 136 -1.17 10.51 4.12
CA ALA A 136 -1.35 9.16 3.58
C ALA A 136 -0.33 8.84 2.48
N ALA A 137 0.08 7.57 2.42
CA ALA A 137 0.94 7.03 1.37
C ALA A 137 0.59 5.58 1.06
N ILE A 138 1.12 5.07 -0.04
CA ILE A 138 0.90 3.70 -0.50
C ILE A 138 2.21 2.92 -0.53
N ILE A 139 2.17 1.70 0.00
CA ILE A 139 3.11 0.64 -0.33
C ILE A 139 2.41 -0.29 -1.30
N TYR A 140 2.93 -0.38 -2.53
CA TYR A 140 2.42 -1.30 -3.52
C TYR A 140 3.30 -2.54 -3.62
N LEU A 141 2.71 -3.72 -3.45
CA LEU A 141 3.39 -5.01 -3.46
C LEU A 141 3.34 -5.67 -4.83
N PHE A 142 4.50 -5.81 -5.45
CA PHE A 142 4.71 -6.64 -6.64
C PHE A 142 4.77 -8.11 -6.23
N ASP A 143 3.97 -8.95 -6.87
CA ASP A 143 4.03 -10.39 -6.66
C ASP A 143 5.21 -10.98 -7.43
N PRO A 144 6.13 -11.72 -6.78
CA PRO A 144 7.32 -12.25 -7.43
C PRO A 144 7.00 -13.26 -8.54
N MET A 145 5.91 -14.05 -8.39
CA MET A 145 5.52 -15.04 -9.39
C MET A 145 5.10 -14.41 -10.72
N LEU A 146 4.44 -13.25 -10.66
CA LEU A 146 4.10 -12.48 -11.86
C LEU A 146 5.32 -11.73 -12.40
N SER A 147 6.20 -11.27 -11.51
CA SER A 147 7.39 -10.48 -11.87
C SER A 147 8.50 -11.30 -12.53
N ARG A 148 8.46 -12.65 -12.49
CA ARG A 148 9.44 -13.53 -13.16
C ARG A 148 9.45 -13.41 -14.67
N SER A 149 8.31 -13.05 -15.29
CA SER A 149 8.23 -12.84 -16.73
C SER A 149 8.25 -11.35 -17.08
N PRO A 150 8.91 -10.93 -18.17
CA PRO A 150 8.96 -9.53 -18.59
C PRO A 150 7.57 -8.92 -18.79
N SER A 151 6.67 -9.64 -19.47
CA SER A 151 5.28 -9.17 -19.68
C SER A 151 4.46 -9.12 -18.38
N GLY A 152 4.71 -10.04 -17.45
CA GLY A 152 4.11 -10.01 -16.10
C GLY A 152 4.60 -8.83 -15.28
N PHE A 153 5.89 -8.53 -15.35
CA PHE A 153 6.47 -7.36 -14.70
C PHE A 153 5.85 -6.06 -15.22
N VAL A 154 5.73 -5.88 -16.54
CA VAL A 154 5.04 -4.72 -17.15
C VAL A 154 3.60 -4.62 -16.67
N SER A 155 2.90 -5.75 -16.55
CA SER A 155 1.52 -5.77 -16.04
C SER A 155 1.44 -5.25 -14.60
N GLN A 156 2.38 -5.59 -13.76
CA GLN A 156 2.46 -5.10 -12.38
C GLN A 156 2.80 -3.61 -12.32
N MET A 157 3.72 -3.15 -13.16
CA MET A 157 4.02 -1.72 -13.30
C MET A 157 2.76 -0.91 -13.65
N LEU A 158 1.99 -1.40 -14.62
CA LEU A 158 0.73 -0.75 -15.03
C LEU A 158 -0.27 -0.70 -13.88
N LEU A 159 -0.45 -1.80 -13.14
CA LEU A 159 -1.36 -1.83 -11.99
C LEU A 159 -0.93 -0.86 -10.90
N SER A 160 0.35 -0.82 -10.56
CA SER A 160 0.88 0.14 -9.59
C SER A 160 0.65 1.59 -10.03
N SER A 161 0.96 1.91 -11.28
CA SER A 161 0.75 3.26 -11.82
C SER A 161 -0.72 3.66 -11.85
N ILE A 162 -1.63 2.72 -12.14
CA ILE A 162 -3.07 2.98 -12.09
C ILE A 162 -3.53 3.25 -10.65
N VAL A 163 -3.04 2.49 -9.67
CA VAL A 163 -3.36 2.70 -8.25
C VAL A 163 -2.88 4.08 -7.79
N GLU A 164 -1.62 4.42 -8.09
CA GLU A 164 -1.04 5.73 -7.79
C GLU A 164 -1.86 6.87 -8.40
N PHE A 165 -2.18 6.77 -9.69
CA PHE A 165 -2.98 7.77 -10.40
C PHE A 165 -4.40 7.92 -9.82
N ARG A 166 -5.05 6.80 -9.48
CA ARG A 166 -6.42 6.77 -8.96
C ARG A 166 -6.53 7.36 -7.56
N LEU A 167 -5.58 7.05 -6.70
CA LEU A 167 -5.61 7.45 -5.29
C LEU A 167 -4.87 8.76 -5.03
N GLY A 168 -3.98 9.18 -5.95
CA GLY A 168 -3.25 10.45 -5.86
C GLY A 168 -2.28 10.54 -4.68
N LEU A 169 -1.80 9.39 -4.18
CA LEU A 169 -0.91 9.31 -3.02
C LEU A 169 0.52 8.95 -3.43
N PRO A 170 1.53 9.46 -2.69
CA PRO A 170 2.90 8.98 -2.84
C PRO A 170 2.96 7.46 -2.73
N THR A 171 3.56 6.81 -3.72
CA THR A 171 3.61 5.34 -3.80
C THR A 171 5.04 4.84 -3.84
N LYS A 172 5.36 3.85 -3.01
CA LYS A 172 6.62 3.10 -3.04
C LYS A 172 6.34 1.64 -3.40
N ASN A 173 7.08 1.15 -4.38
CA ASN A 173 6.95 -0.22 -4.87
C ASN A 173 7.92 -1.17 -4.17
N PHE A 174 7.40 -2.31 -3.71
CA PHE A 174 8.19 -3.37 -3.10
C PHE A 174 7.97 -4.69 -3.83
N LEU A 175 9.06 -5.44 -4.05
CA LEU A 175 8.99 -6.82 -4.51
C LEU A 175 8.80 -7.72 -3.30
N SER A 176 7.55 -8.12 -3.06
CA SER A 176 7.19 -8.95 -1.91
C SER A 176 7.71 -10.38 -2.04
N LYS A 177 7.80 -11.09 -0.91
CA LYS A 177 8.21 -12.51 -0.87
C LYS A 177 9.50 -12.75 -1.64
N SER A 178 10.48 -11.85 -1.52
CA SER A 178 11.77 -11.94 -2.20
C SER A 178 12.53 -13.23 -1.86
N ASP A 179 12.24 -13.81 -0.70
CA ASP A 179 12.73 -15.12 -0.24
C ASP A 179 12.31 -16.31 -1.12
N LEU A 180 11.29 -16.17 -1.98
CA LEU A 180 10.85 -17.19 -2.92
C LEU A 180 11.61 -17.16 -4.27
N LEU A 181 12.51 -16.20 -4.45
CA LEU A 181 13.32 -16.03 -5.64
C LEU A 181 14.75 -16.49 -5.36
N ASP A 182 15.38 -17.10 -6.36
CA ASP A 182 16.83 -17.28 -6.29
C ASP A 182 17.56 -15.95 -6.57
N GLU A 183 18.89 -15.94 -6.32
CA GLU A 183 19.69 -14.71 -6.44
C GLU A 183 19.70 -14.15 -7.87
N ASP A 184 19.69 -15.01 -8.90
CA ASP A 184 19.70 -14.60 -10.29
C ASP A 184 18.33 -14.03 -10.71
N GLU A 185 17.23 -14.65 -10.29
CA GLU A 185 15.87 -14.16 -10.52
C GLU A 185 15.66 -12.80 -9.85
N LEU A 186 16.08 -12.67 -8.59
CA LEU A 186 15.98 -11.41 -7.85
C LEU A 186 16.76 -10.29 -8.52
N ALA A 187 18.05 -10.55 -8.83
CA ALA A 187 18.91 -9.58 -9.49
C ALA A 187 18.34 -9.11 -10.83
N LYS A 188 17.79 -10.03 -11.62
CA LYS A 188 17.17 -9.74 -12.91
C LYS A 188 15.93 -8.85 -12.78
N ILE A 189 15.04 -9.15 -11.83
CA ILE A 189 13.84 -8.35 -11.60
C ILE A 189 14.20 -6.94 -11.12
N LEU A 190 15.18 -6.83 -10.24
CA LEU A 190 15.66 -5.53 -9.76
C LEU A 190 16.31 -4.73 -10.89
N GLU A 191 17.10 -5.35 -11.75
CA GLU A 191 17.66 -4.69 -12.93
C GLU A 191 16.56 -4.16 -13.86
N TRP A 192 15.49 -4.92 -14.09
CA TRP A 192 14.35 -4.46 -14.87
C TRP A 192 13.65 -3.26 -14.24
N SER A 193 13.58 -3.21 -12.90
CA SER A 193 12.94 -2.12 -12.18
C SER A 193 13.74 -0.82 -12.24
N GLU A 194 15.04 -0.89 -12.46
CA GLU A 194 15.93 0.26 -12.52
C GLU A 194 16.21 0.71 -13.98
N ARG A 195 16.20 -0.26 -14.91
CA ARG A 195 16.64 -0.09 -16.29
C ARG A 195 15.61 -0.64 -17.27
N LEU A 196 14.64 0.21 -17.63
CA LEU A 196 13.51 -0.19 -18.48
C LEU A 196 13.94 -0.62 -19.89
N GLU A 197 15.10 -0.16 -20.37
CA GLU A 197 15.69 -0.63 -21.63
C GLU A 197 16.11 -2.10 -21.58
N ILE A 198 16.53 -2.61 -20.40
CA ILE A 198 16.84 -4.04 -20.23
C ILE A 198 15.56 -4.86 -20.19
N LEU A 199 14.50 -4.33 -19.56
CA LEU A 199 13.17 -4.94 -19.60
C LEU A 199 12.63 -5.01 -21.03
N GLU A 200 12.81 -3.95 -21.83
CA GLU A 200 12.39 -3.95 -23.25
C GLU A 200 13.12 -5.04 -24.05
N LEU A 201 14.43 -5.19 -23.85
CA LEU A 201 15.19 -6.28 -24.48
C LEU A 201 14.67 -7.66 -24.05
N ALA A 202 14.39 -7.84 -22.75
CA ALA A 202 13.86 -9.10 -22.24
C ALA A 202 12.46 -9.42 -22.81
N LEU A 203 11.63 -8.40 -23.11
CA LEU A 203 10.35 -8.58 -23.78
C LEU A 203 10.54 -9.08 -25.23
N TYR A 204 11.54 -8.64 -25.96
CA TYR A 204 11.82 -9.15 -27.31
C TYR A 204 12.26 -10.62 -27.30
N ASP A 205 12.94 -11.06 -26.24
CA ASP A 205 13.37 -12.44 -26.06
C ASP A 205 12.23 -13.37 -25.55
N GLU A 206 11.15 -12.78 -24.99
CA GLU A 206 9.98 -13.54 -24.57
C GLU A 206 9.25 -14.10 -25.81
N ALA A 207 8.75 -15.34 -25.70
CA ALA A 207 8.08 -16.03 -26.80
C ALA A 207 6.99 -15.14 -27.44
N GLY A 208 7.31 -14.61 -28.62
CA GLY A 208 6.59 -13.54 -29.31
C GLY A 208 5.11 -13.83 -29.58
N GLY A 209 4.34 -12.74 -29.71
CA GLY A 209 2.91 -12.75 -30.03
C GLY A 209 2.31 -11.37 -29.72
N GLN A 210 1.01 -11.25 -29.97
CA GLN A 210 0.25 -10.01 -29.70
C GLN A 210 0.43 -9.51 -28.25
N ARG A 211 0.60 -10.41 -27.31
CA ARG A 211 0.78 -10.11 -25.88
C ARG A 211 2.10 -9.38 -25.63
N THR A 212 3.19 -9.85 -26.23
CA THR A 212 4.52 -9.24 -26.12
C THR A 212 4.56 -7.88 -26.82
N GLU A 213 3.98 -7.76 -28.02
CA GLU A 213 3.87 -6.47 -28.71
C GLU A 213 3.06 -5.46 -27.90
N PHE A 214 1.98 -5.90 -27.27
CA PHE A 214 1.20 -5.06 -26.37
C PHE A 214 2.03 -4.60 -25.17
N ALA A 215 2.77 -5.49 -24.50
CA ALA A 215 3.62 -5.17 -23.36
C ALA A 215 4.72 -4.17 -23.72
N ILE A 216 5.37 -4.34 -24.90
CA ILE A 216 6.38 -3.40 -25.41
C ILE A 216 5.78 -2.00 -25.61
N ASN A 217 4.60 -1.91 -26.22
CA ASN A 217 3.95 -0.62 -26.45
C ASN A 217 3.56 0.06 -25.12
N GLN A 218 3.08 -0.71 -24.14
CA GLN A 218 2.79 -0.19 -22.81
C GLN A 218 4.04 0.31 -22.09
N LEU A 219 5.13 -0.46 -22.14
CA LEU A 219 6.41 -0.08 -21.54
C LEU A 219 6.92 1.23 -22.13
N ARG A 220 6.91 1.37 -23.46
CA ARG A 220 7.34 2.60 -24.16
C ARG A 220 6.51 3.82 -23.76
N MET A 221 5.19 3.63 -23.66
CA MET A 221 4.32 4.71 -23.17
C MET A 221 4.69 5.12 -21.74
N MET A 222 4.97 4.15 -20.87
CA MET A 222 5.37 4.45 -19.49
C MET A 222 6.71 5.16 -19.42
N GLN A 223 7.69 4.80 -20.27
CA GLN A 223 8.99 5.48 -20.35
C GLN A 223 8.88 6.96 -20.71
N GLU A 224 7.84 7.39 -21.44
CA GLU A 224 7.62 8.80 -21.80
C GLU A 224 7.09 9.63 -20.63
N PHE A 225 6.37 9.01 -19.68
CA PHE A 225 5.64 9.72 -18.62
C PHE A 225 6.11 9.41 -17.19
N SER A 226 6.84 8.32 -17.00
CA SER A 226 7.26 7.85 -15.67
C SER A 226 8.73 7.51 -15.62
N GLN A 227 9.31 7.64 -14.45
CA GLN A 227 10.60 7.05 -14.14
C GLN A 227 10.46 5.53 -13.94
N ALA A 228 11.58 4.82 -13.98
CA ALA A 228 11.62 3.41 -13.61
C ALA A 228 11.02 3.22 -12.19
N PRO A 229 10.22 2.15 -11.96
CA PRO A 229 9.46 1.99 -10.70
C PRO A 229 10.36 1.84 -9.46
N GLY A 230 11.61 1.44 -9.63
CA GLY A 230 12.56 1.22 -8.54
C GLY A 230 11.99 0.31 -7.46
N LEU A 231 12.20 -1.00 -7.56
CA LEU A 231 11.71 -1.95 -6.56
C LEU A 231 12.69 -2.10 -5.40
N THR A 232 12.14 -2.18 -4.20
CA THR A 232 12.86 -2.59 -3.00
C THR A 232 12.46 -4.03 -2.67
N PRO A 233 13.41 -4.98 -2.51
CA PRO A 233 13.09 -6.33 -2.06
C PRO A 233 12.46 -6.32 -0.66
N LEU A 234 11.49 -7.21 -0.45
CA LEU A 234 10.78 -7.33 0.82
C LEU A 234 10.47 -8.81 1.11
N SER A 235 10.85 -9.28 2.28
CA SER A 235 10.42 -10.57 2.82
C SER A 235 9.84 -10.41 4.21
N SER A 236 8.55 -10.68 4.34
CA SER A 236 7.88 -10.72 5.65
C SER A 236 8.33 -11.92 6.49
N GLU A 237 8.76 -13.00 5.84
CA GLU A 237 9.24 -14.22 6.52
C GLU A 237 10.64 -14.02 7.14
N LEU A 238 11.54 -13.39 6.39
CA LEU A 238 12.90 -13.11 6.82
C LEU A 238 13.06 -11.75 7.52
N GLU A 239 11.99 -10.96 7.61
CA GLU A 239 11.98 -9.58 8.13
C GLU A 239 12.97 -8.65 7.38
N ASP A 240 13.23 -8.96 6.10
CA ASP A 240 14.09 -8.15 5.23
C ASP A 240 13.28 -7.08 4.49
N GLY A 241 13.86 -5.88 4.32
CA GLY A 241 13.18 -4.73 3.66
C GLY A 241 12.19 -3.98 4.57
N LEU A 242 11.92 -4.42 5.81
CA LEU A 242 11.02 -3.71 6.73
C LEU A 242 11.55 -2.33 7.14
N ALA A 243 12.87 -2.19 7.26
CA ALA A 243 13.52 -0.91 7.51
C ALA A 243 13.30 0.10 6.37
N ASP A 244 13.18 -0.39 5.12
CA ASP A 244 12.89 0.47 3.96
C ASP A 244 11.44 0.97 3.97
N VAL A 245 10.50 0.19 4.52
CA VAL A 245 9.12 0.61 4.78
C VAL A 245 9.11 1.79 5.75
N LEU A 246 9.82 1.67 6.87
CA LEU A 246 9.93 2.74 7.86
C LEU A 246 10.64 3.97 7.29
N THR A 247 11.74 3.76 6.55
CA THR A 247 12.49 4.86 5.90
C THR A 247 11.60 5.63 4.93
N PHE A 248 10.76 4.94 4.15
CA PHE A 248 9.80 5.59 3.27
C PHE A 248 8.79 6.44 4.04
N ALA A 249 8.23 5.91 5.13
CA ALA A 249 7.34 6.67 6.01
C ALA A 249 8.02 7.92 6.58
N GLN A 250 9.22 7.76 7.13
CA GLN A 250 10.00 8.86 7.71
C GLN A 250 10.39 9.92 6.68
N ALA A 251 10.71 9.52 5.45
CA ALA A 251 11.04 10.45 4.38
C ALA A 251 9.85 11.33 3.97
N LEU A 252 8.63 10.79 4.03
CA LEU A 252 7.42 11.54 3.70
C LEU A 252 6.89 12.38 4.87
N PHE A 253 6.92 11.82 6.07
CA PHE A 253 6.21 12.38 7.22
C PHE A 253 7.15 12.91 8.33
N GLY A 254 8.40 12.43 8.39
CA GLY A 254 9.37 12.76 9.44
C GLY A 254 9.80 14.24 9.46
N GLY A 255 9.74 14.93 8.32
CA GLY A 255 10.02 16.37 8.25
C GLY A 255 8.97 17.28 8.92
N MET A 256 7.80 16.73 9.25
CA MET A 256 6.77 17.48 9.97
C MET A 256 7.01 17.55 11.49
N GLY A 257 7.75 16.57 12.07
CA GLY A 257 8.10 16.55 13.50
C GLY A 257 9.11 17.63 13.88
N ASP A 258 10.18 17.78 13.12
CA ASP A 258 11.25 18.77 13.38
C ASP A 258 10.77 20.23 13.25
N ALA A 259 9.77 20.49 12.40
CA ALA A 259 9.18 21.84 12.28
C ALA A 259 8.30 22.20 13.49
N ARG A 260 7.81 21.22 14.26
CA ARG A 260 6.98 21.46 15.45
C ARG A 260 7.80 21.83 16.67
N ASP A 261 8.97 21.22 16.85
CA ASP A 261 9.87 21.53 17.98
C ASP A 261 10.57 22.89 17.81
N GLY A 262 10.82 23.34 16.56
CA GLY A 262 11.38 24.65 16.27
C GLY A 262 10.46 25.83 16.65
N PHE A 263 9.16 25.69 16.38
CA PHE A 263 8.19 26.76 16.70
C PHE A 263 7.83 26.85 18.18
N ALA A 264 7.95 25.76 18.94
CA ALA A 264 7.71 25.80 20.40
C ALA A 264 8.82 26.47 21.17
N GLN A 265 10.08 26.43 20.71
CA GLN A 265 11.21 27.05 21.34
C GLN A 265 11.30 28.58 21.09
N ASP A 266 10.82 29.07 19.94
CA ASP A 266 10.84 30.48 19.59
C ASP A 266 9.78 31.31 20.37
N ILE A 267 8.72 30.68 20.90
CA ILE A 267 7.66 31.36 21.67
C ILE A 267 8.07 31.57 23.13
N GLU A 268 8.99 30.76 23.67
CA GLU A 268 9.46 30.92 25.06
C GLU A 268 10.57 32.00 25.21
N HIS A 269 11.25 32.38 24.13
CA HIS A 269 12.32 33.40 24.15
C HIS A 269 11.84 34.85 23.94
N GLU A 270 10.57 35.07 23.59
CA GLU A 270 10.01 36.43 23.47
C GLU A 270 9.28 36.95 24.75
N LYS A 271 9.40 36.24 25.87
CA LYS A 271 8.72 36.62 27.14
C LYS A 271 9.67 36.93 28.31
N ASP A 272 10.95 37.19 28.06
CA ASP A 272 11.86 37.73 29.08
C ASP A 272 12.29 39.19 28.76
#